data_da211a537239dd73307a6d5447f47722
#
_entry.id   da211a537239dd73307a6d5447f47722
#
_cell.length_a   1.000
_cell.length_b   1.000
_cell.length_c   1.000
_cell.angle_alpha   90.00
_cell.angle_beta   90.00
_cell.angle_gamma   90.00
#
_symmetry.space_group_name_H-M   'P 1'
#
loop_
_entity.id
_entity.type
_entity.pdbx_description
1 polymer ?
#
loop_
_entity_poly.entity_id
_entity_poly.type
_entity_poly.pdbx_seq_one_letter_code
_entity_poly.pdbx_strand_id
1 'polypeptide(L)'
;MIYLQIGGGAGDLDPSTNYRDGFSEFVKSKNDKNKKIFIVEANPANIKKLKRSWKNFKNVKIINIAITRNNVGKKMFYYSEKDAPHYQLFSSKKKHVMQHYPDSIIKKIELPCMGINSFLEKYLKNKSIDWFSIDIEGTDYEVMMSLNLKKYEIKNVSLEYLHLKKAQKKRIIEKLIKFGYSYYGFGLDHNKIDWLFKKKISRWNNLIIKMFPYIHRIHYKRLNKILLK
;
A
#
# COMPACT_ATOMS: atom_id res chain seq x y z
N MET A 1 -1.81 12.16 -14.21
CA MET A 1 -2.05 11.51 -12.89
C MET A 1 -0.92 10.56 -12.52
N ILE A 2 -0.64 10.38 -11.22
CA ILE A 2 0.36 9.43 -10.72
C ILE A 2 -0.33 8.36 -9.87
N TYR A 3 -0.10 7.10 -10.23
CA TYR A 3 -0.57 5.93 -9.51
C TYR A 3 0.64 5.18 -8.95
N LEU A 4 0.62 4.90 -7.66
CA LEU A 4 1.70 4.18 -6.97
C LEU A 4 1.11 2.97 -6.24
N GLN A 5 1.64 1.79 -6.54
CA GLN A 5 1.38 0.55 -5.81
C GLN A 5 2.69 0.07 -5.16
N ILE A 6 2.63 -0.23 -3.87
CA ILE A 6 3.71 -0.88 -3.12
C ILE A 6 3.22 -2.25 -2.67
N GLY A 7 3.92 -3.30 -3.11
CA GLY A 7 3.45 -4.68 -3.05
C GLY A 7 2.66 -5.03 -4.32
N GLY A 8 3.36 -5.10 -5.47
CA GLY A 8 2.72 -5.39 -6.76
C GLY A 8 2.51 -6.87 -7.03
N GLY A 9 3.13 -7.74 -6.24
CA GLY A 9 3.08 -9.19 -6.44
C GLY A 9 3.45 -9.61 -7.86
N ALA A 10 2.75 -10.60 -8.40
CA ALA A 10 2.87 -11.03 -9.80
C ALA A 10 2.05 -10.13 -10.76
N GLY A 11 1.22 -9.25 -10.22
CA GLY A 11 0.28 -8.41 -10.94
C GLY A 11 -1.03 -9.12 -11.28
N ASP A 12 -2.15 -8.40 -11.27
CA ASP A 12 -3.52 -8.92 -11.49
C ASP A 12 -3.73 -9.63 -12.83
N LEU A 13 -2.90 -9.31 -13.81
CA LEU A 13 -3.05 -9.83 -15.18
C LEU A 13 -2.20 -11.05 -15.46
N ASP A 14 -1.47 -11.58 -14.47
CA ASP A 14 -0.75 -12.84 -14.63
C ASP A 14 -1.74 -14.01 -14.58
N PRO A 15 -1.85 -14.81 -15.65
CA PRO A 15 -2.81 -15.92 -15.68
C PRO A 15 -2.50 -17.04 -14.68
N SER A 16 -1.29 -17.05 -14.11
CA SER A 16 -0.89 -18.03 -13.11
C SER A 16 -1.37 -17.68 -11.69
N THR A 17 -1.96 -16.51 -11.48
CA THR A 17 -2.51 -16.10 -10.18
C THR A 17 -4.02 -15.99 -10.24
N ASN A 18 -4.69 -16.52 -9.21
CA ASN A 18 -6.13 -16.33 -8.99
C ASN A 18 -6.42 -15.09 -8.14
N TYR A 19 -5.40 -14.50 -7.54
CA TYR A 19 -5.53 -13.31 -6.71
C TYR A 19 -5.53 -12.05 -7.58
N ARG A 20 -6.46 -11.14 -7.28
CA ARG A 20 -6.59 -9.85 -7.96
C ARG A 20 -6.82 -8.76 -6.93
N ASP A 21 -5.89 -7.83 -6.83
CA ASP A 21 -6.01 -6.66 -5.97
C ASP A 21 -6.83 -5.53 -6.60
N GLY A 22 -7.22 -5.68 -7.86
CA GLY A 22 -8.02 -4.73 -8.63
C GLY A 22 -7.27 -3.47 -9.07
N PHE A 23 -5.98 -3.32 -8.75
CA PHE A 23 -5.23 -2.11 -9.07
C PHE A 23 -5.04 -1.91 -10.58
N SER A 24 -4.70 -2.96 -11.31
CA SER A 24 -4.52 -2.87 -12.76
C SER A 24 -5.84 -2.58 -13.49
N GLU A 25 -6.95 -3.18 -13.07
CA GLU A 25 -8.29 -2.91 -13.60
C GLU A 25 -8.70 -1.45 -13.35
N PHE A 26 -8.49 -0.97 -12.12
CA PHE A 26 -8.75 0.42 -11.77
C PHE A 26 -7.93 1.40 -12.60
N VAL A 27 -6.61 1.19 -12.73
CA VAL A 27 -5.76 2.06 -13.53
C VAL A 27 -6.14 2.03 -15.01
N LYS A 28 -6.53 0.86 -15.53
CA LYS A 28 -7.01 0.69 -16.91
C LYS A 28 -8.30 1.47 -17.14
N SER A 29 -9.21 1.47 -16.19
CA SER A 29 -10.50 2.21 -16.30
C SER A 29 -10.33 3.74 -16.35
N LYS A 30 -9.16 4.28 -15.97
CA LYS A 30 -8.91 5.72 -16.00
C LYS A 30 -8.51 6.18 -17.40
N ASN A 31 -9.33 7.02 -18.00
CA ASN A 31 -9.09 7.60 -19.32
C ASN A 31 -8.11 8.80 -19.25
N ASP A 32 -6.86 8.52 -18.81
CA ASP A 32 -5.77 9.51 -18.79
C ASP A 32 -4.59 8.96 -19.58
N LYS A 33 -4.37 9.51 -20.77
CA LYS A 33 -3.25 9.11 -21.65
C LYS A 33 -1.88 9.44 -21.06
N ASN A 34 -1.80 10.42 -20.16
CA ASN A 34 -0.56 10.87 -19.52
C ASN A 34 -0.33 10.29 -18.12
N LYS A 35 -1.11 9.28 -17.73
CA LYS A 35 -0.93 8.62 -16.44
C LYS A 35 0.45 7.98 -16.32
N LYS A 36 1.07 8.16 -15.15
CA LYS A 36 2.34 7.52 -14.77
C LYS A 36 2.07 6.51 -13.68
N ILE A 37 2.54 5.30 -13.87
CA ILE A 37 2.28 4.18 -12.98
C ILE A 37 3.61 3.71 -12.42
N PHE A 38 3.70 3.65 -11.10
CA PHE A 38 4.85 3.11 -10.37
C PHE A 38 4.39 1.89 -9.60
N ILE A 39 5.07 0.78 -9.82
CA ILE A 39 4.78 -0.47 -9.11
C ILE A 39 6.07 -0.94 -8.46
N VAL A 40 6.01 -1.14 -7.17
CA VAL A 40 7.13 -1.60 -6.35
C VAL A 40 6.86 -3.01 -5.88
N GLU A 41 7.79 -3.90 -6.15
CA GLU A 41 7.71 -5.29 -5.72
C GLU A 41 9.07 -5.72 -5.16
N ALA A 42 9.04 -6.24 -3.93
CA ALA A 42 10.25 -6.68 -3.25
C ALA A 42 10.73 -8.03 -3.74
N ASN A 43 9.81 -8.98 -3.95
CA ASN A 43 10.16 -10.34 -4.31
C ASN A 43 10.67 -10.44 -5.77
N PRO A 44 11.95 -10.78 -5.99
CA PRO A 44 12.50 -10.87 -7.35
C PRO A 44 11.84 -11.98 -8.18
N ALA A 45 11.28 -13.02 -7.56
CA ALA A 45 10.57 -14.09 -8.25
C ALA A 45 9.31 -13.61 -9.00
N ASN A 46 8.68 -12.53 -8.50
CA ASN A 46 7.48 -11.97 -9.09
C ASN A 46 7.77 -10.96 -10.23
N ILE A 47 8.98 -10.43 -10.33
CA ILE A 47 9.29 -9.33 -11.26
C ILE A 47 9.04 -9.70 -12.73
N LYS A 48 9.40 -10.91 -13.16
CA LYS A 48 9.16 -11.36 -14.54
C LYS A 48 7.66 -11.43 -14.86
N LYS A 49 6.86 -11.94 -13.93
CA LYS A 49 5.41 -12.03 -14.05
C LYS A 49 4.77 -10.64 -14.05
N LEU A 50 5.17 -9.78 -13.11
CA LEU A 50 4.70 -8.42 -13.01
C LEU A 50 4.99 -7.62 -14.29
N LYS A 51 6.18 -7.73 -14.87
CA LYS A 51 6.52 -7.13 -16.18
C LYS A 51 5.61 -7.66 -17.29
N ARG A 52 5.30 -8.95 -17.29
CA ARG A 52 4.38 -9.56 -18.27
C ARG A 52 2.96 -9.03 -18.10
N SER A 53 2.47 -8.92 -16.87
CA SER A 53 1.15 -8.37 -16.55
C SER A 53 0.97 -6.93 -17.08
N TRP A 54 2.03 -6.13 -17.01
CA TRP A 54 2.00 -4.72 -17.39
C TRP A 54 2.55 -4.40 -18.78
N LYS A 55 2.90 -5.40 -19.59
CA LYS A 55 3.57 -5.20 -20.90
C LYS A 55 2.81 -4.31 -21.89
N ASN A 56 1.47 -4.32 -21.81
CA ASN A 56 0.60 -3.56 -22.71
C ASN A 56 0.29 -2.13 -22.19
N PHE A 57 0.81 -1.74 -21.04
CA PHE A 57 0.60 -0.42 -20.48
C PHE A 57 1.79 0.50 -20.77
N LYS A 58 1.50 1.70 -21.27
CA LYS A 58 2.49 2.76 -21.43
C LYS A 58 2.76 3.44 -20.10
N ASN A 59 3.96 4.02 -19.93
CA ASN A 59 4.35 4.82 -18.76
C ASN A 59 4.30 4.07 -17.42
N VAL A 60 4.56 2.77 -17.42
CA VAL A 60 4.73 1.94 -16.22
C VAL A 60 6.20 1.82 -15.85
N LYS A 61 6.51 2.06 -14.59
CA LYS A 61 7.83 1.83 -14.00
C LYS A 61 7.72 0.79 -12.90
N ILE A 62 8.27 -0.40 -13.15
CA ILE A 62 8.38 -1.47 -12.16
C ILE A 62 9.74 -1.35 -11.47
N ILE A 63 9.73 -1.36 -10.14
CA ILE A 63 10.91 -1.13 -9.30
C ILE A 63 11.04 -2.31 -8.33
N ASN A 64 12.12 -3.08 -8.48
CA ASN A 64 12.40 -4.19 -7.58
C ASN A 64 13.22 -3.72 -6.38
N ILE A 65 12.52 -3.37 -5.31
CA ILE A 65 13.10 -2.94 -4.04
C ILE A 65 12.08 -3.16 -2.92
N ALA A 66 12.55 -3.45 -1.71
CA ALA A 66 11.69 -3.49 -0.55
C ALA A 66 11.50 -2.09 0.05
N ILE A 67 10.25 -1.72 0.32
CA ILE A 67 9.95 -0.46 1.02
C ILE A 67 9.90 -0.70 2.52
N THR A 68 10.56 0.16 3.25
CA THR A 68 10.70 0.10 4.69
C THR A 68 10.36 1.44 5.35
N ARG A 69 10.26 1.43 6.68
CA ARG A 69 10.07 2.65 7.47
C ARG A 69 11.15 3.69 7.20
N ASN A 70 12.41 3.29 7.30
CA ASN A 70 13.61 4.12 7.14
C ASN A 70 14.58 3.46 6.17
N ASN A 71 15.60 4.19 5.71
CA ASN A 71 16.69 3.59 4.96
C ASN A 71 17.52 2.65 5.86
N VAL A 72 17.58 1.37 5.47
CA VAL A 72 18.31 0.33 6.22
C VAL A 72 19.31 -0.42 5.35
N GLY A 73 19.53 0.05 4.09
CA GLY A 73 20.42 -0.60 3.13
C GLY A 73 19.85 -1.93 2.64
N LYS A 74 20.02 -2.99 3.41
CA LYS A 74 19.49 -4.33 3.10
C LYS A 74 18.74 -4.91 4.29
N LYS A 75 17.84 -5.85 4.03
CA LYS A 75 17.07 -6.56 5.04
C LYS A 75 16.76 -7.98 4.59
N MET A 76 16.67 -8.89 5.57
CA MET A 76 16.27 -10.26 5.33
C MET A 76 14.75 -10.36 5.15
N PHE A 77 14.35 -11.08 4.10
CA PHE A 77 12.97 -11.45 3.83
C PHE A 77 12.80 -12.96 3.85
N TYR A 78 11.60 -13.42 4.17
CA TYR A 78 11.25 -14.82 4.34
C TYR A 78 10.07 -15.17 3.44
N TYR A 79 10.05 -16.38 2.93
CA TYR A 79 8.98 -16.93 2.10
C TYR A 79 8.93 -18.45 2.22
N SER A 80 7.82 -19.04 1.81
CA SER A 80 7.61 -20.48 1.76
C SER A 80 7.63 -20.97 0.32
N GLU A 81 8.24 -22.13 0.05
CA GLU A 81 8.16 -22.78 -1.26
C GLU A 81 6.76 -23.36 -1.53
N LYS A 82 5.96 -23.62 -0.50
CA LYS A 82 4.54 -24.00 -0.62
C LYS A 82 3.68 -22.90 -1.25
N ASP A 83 4.14 -21.64 -1.22
CA ASP A 83 3.50 -20.49 -1.85
C ASP A 83 3.85 -20.34 -3.35
N ALA A 84 4.70 -21.23 -3.88
CA ALA A 84 5.04 -21.25 -5.30
C ALA A 84 3.81 -21.68 -6.16
N PRO A 85 3.67 -21.15 -7.37
CA PRO A 85 4.53 -20.17 -8.03
C PRO A 85 4.16 -18.71 -7.73
N HIS A 86 3.20 -18.46 -6.88
CA HIS A 86 2.63 -17.13 -6.70
C HIS A 86 3.44 -16.24 -5.76
N TYR A 87 4.05 -16.84 -4.72
CA TYR A 87 4.84 -16.14 -3.69
C TYR A 87 4.13 -14.87 -3.17
N GLN A 88 2.87 -15.03 -2.80
CA GLN A 88 2.05 -13.93 -2.31
C GLN A 88 2.54 -13.45 -0.94
N LEU A 89 2.89 -14.40 -0.06
CA LEU A 89 3.37 -14.09 1.28
C LEU A 89 4.90 -13.96 1.31
N PHE A 90 5.38 -12.74 1.15
CA PHE A 90 6.79 -12.38 1.18
C PHE A 90 7.06 -11.29 2.22
N SER A 91 7.58 -11.67 3.40
CA SER A 91 7.63 -10.78 4.56
C SER A 91 9.01 -10.70 5.19
N SER A 92 9.36 -9.54 5.74
CA SER A 92 10.53 -9.39 6.59
C SER A 92 10.33 -9.98 8.01
N LYS A 93 9.14 -10.46 8.34
CA LYS A 93 8.79 -11.07 9.62
C LYS A 93 8.66 -12.59 9.44
N LYS A 94 9.72 -13.35 9.79
CA LYS A 94 9.72 -14.82 9.69
C LYS A 94 8.50 -15.45 10.34
N LYS A 95 8.11 -14.98 11.54
CA LYS A 95 6.95 -15.47 12.28
C LYS A 95 5.64 -15.32 11.48
N HIS A 96 5.50 -14.24 10.71
CA HIS A 96 4.32 -14.00 9.86
C HIS A 96 4.20 -15.09 8.79
N VAL A 97 5.29 -15.39 8.08
CA VAL A 97 5.32 -16.47 7.08
C VAL A 97 5.06 -17.84 7.72
N MET A 98 5.66 -18.13 8.87
CA MET A 98 5.46 -19.39 9.59
C MET A 98 4.03 -19.60 10.07
N GLN A 99 3.30 -18.54 10.41
CA GLN A 99 1.90 -18.63 10.82
C GLN A 99 0.98 -19.06 9.68
N HIS A 100 1.29 -18.66 8.45
CA HIS A 100 0.52 -19.06 7.26
C HIS A 100 0.96 -20.42 6.69
N TYR A 101 2.23 -20.77 6.90
CA TYR A 101 2.83 -22.02 6.39
C TYR A 101 3.59 -22.74 7.53
N PRO A 102 2.88 -23.25 8.57
CA PRO A 102 3.51 -23.81 9.77
C PRO A 102 4.43 -25.01 9.47
N ASP A 103 4.02 -25.86 8.51
CA ASP A 103 4.73 -27.10 8.16
C ASP A 103 5.62 -26.97 6.92
N SER A 104 6.05 -25.75 6.62
CA SER A 104 6.84 -25.48 5.44
C SER A 104 8.27 -25.11 5.77
N ILE A 105 9.19 -25.49 4.87
CA ILE A 105 10.55 -24.96 4.88
C ILE A 105 10.51 -23.47 4.52
N ILE A 106 10.91 -22.64 5.48
CA ILE A 106 10.98 -21.20 5.29
C ILE A 106 12.34 -20.82 4.73
N LYS A 107 12.33 -20.35 3.52
CA LYS A 107 13.50 -19.78 2.83
C LYS A 107 13.72 -18.33 3.22
N LYS A 108 14.93 -17.83 3.00
CA LYS A 108 15.31 -16.44 3.27
C LYS A 108 16.14 -15.86 2.14
N ILE A 109 16.00 -14.56 1.92
CA ILE A 109 16.80 -13.80 0.96
C ILE A 109 17.06 -12.40 1.51
N GLU A 110 18.25 -11.89 1.30
CA GLU A 110 18.58 -10.50 1.65
C GLU A 110 18.33 -9.58 0.45
N LEU A 111 17.55 -8.53 0.65
CA LEU A 111 17.16 -7.59 -0.41
C LEU A 111 17.52 -6.15 -0.07
N PRO A 112 17.81 -5.34 -1.12
CA PRO A 112 17.97 -3.91 -0.95
C PRO A 112 16.64 -3.27 -0.49
N CYS A 113 16.77 -2.34 0.44
CA CYS A 113 15.64 -1.63 1.05
C CYS A 113 15.77 -0.12 0.87
N MET A 114 14.65 0.55 0.80
CA MET A 114 14.56 2.01 0.79
C MET A 114 13.42 2.47 1.68
N GLY A 115 13.69 3.50 2.51
CA GLY A 115 12.64 4.13 3.30
C GLY A 115 11.60 4.79 2.40
N ILE A 116 10.32 4.72 2.79
CA ILE A 116 9.21 5.25 1.98
C ILE A 116 9.43 6.72 1.57
N ASN A 117 9.88 7.58 2.47
CA ASN A 117 10.08 8.99 2.15
C ASN A 117 11.23 9.19 1.16
N SER A 118 12.32 8.46 1.28
CA SER A 118 13.44 8.48 0.33
C SER A 118 13.04 7.95 -1.03
N PHE A 119 12.17 6.93 -1.05
CA PHE A 119 11.60 6.40 -2.28
C PHE A 119 10.76 7.47 -3.01
N LEU A 120 9.84 8.13 -2.30
CA LEU A 120 9.01 9.19 -2.88
C LEU A 120 9.85 10.36 -3.40
N GLU A 121 10.89 10.77 -2.66
CA GLU A 121 11.82 11.82 -3.09
C GLU A 121 12.53 11.43 -4.38
N LYS A 122 13.12 10.24 -4.42
CA LYS A 122 13.93 9.76 -5.55
C LYS A 122 13.11 9.60 -6.83
N TYR A 123 11.91 9.02 -6.73
CA TYR A 123 11.14 8.60 -7.90
C TYR A 123 10.01 9.56 -8.28
N LEU A 124 9.45 10.27 -7.32
CA LEU A 124 8.29 11.14 -7.55
C LEU A 124 8.60 12.64 -7.41
N LYS A 125 9.73 13.01 -6.79
CA LYS A 125 10.22 14.39 -6.73
C LYS A 125 9.13 15.39 -6.32
N ASN A 126 8.46 15.15 -5.19
CA ASN A 126 7.38 15.98 -4.63
C ASN A 126 6.13 16.17 -5.52
N LYS A 127 5.94 15.33 -6.53
CA LYS A 127 4.72 15.37 -7.35
C LYS A 127 3.52 14.85 -6.55
N SER A 128 2.37 15.43 -6.81
CA SER A 128 1.10 14.93 -6.25
C SER A 128 0.82 13.50 -6.73
N ILE A 129 0.43 12.62 -5.79
CA ILE A 129 0.08 11.22 -6.05
C ILE A 129 -1.44 11.12 -6.03
N ASP A 130 -2.03 10.72 -7.15
CA ASP A 130 -3.48 10.60 -7.26
C ASP A 130 -4.01 9.34 -6.56
N TRP A 131 -3.23 8.25 -6.58
CA TRP A 131 -3.57 7.01 -5.89
C TRP A 131 -2.31 6.34 -5.33
N PHE A 132 -2.34 6.03 -4.05
CA PHE A 132 -1.32 5.29 -3.33
C PHE A 132 -1.95 4.03 -2.75
N SER A 133 -1.51 2.87 -3.21
CA SER A 133 -1.89 1.57 -2.68
C SER A 133 -0.70 0.93 -1.98
N ILE A 134 -0.92 0.31 -0.82
CA ILE A 134 0.11 -0.39 -0.06
C ILE A 134 -0.45 -1.68 0.51
N ASP A 135 0.26 -2.77 0.18
CA ASP A 135 0.07 -4.12 0.67
C ASP A 135 1.44 -4.81 0.65
N ILE A 136 2.12 -4.88 1.80
CA ILE A 136 3.51 -5.39 1.94
C ILE A 136 3.67 -6.38 3.08
N GLU A 137 2.62 -7.13 3.32
CA GLU A 137 2.63 -8.34 4.13
C GLU A 137 3.24 -8.14 5.53
N GLY A 138 2.54 -7.30 6.33
CA GLY A 138 2.80 -7.14 7.75
C GLY A 138 3.81 -6.06 8.13
N THR A 139 4.28 -5.22 7.19
CA THR A 139 5.07 -4.01 7.49
C THR A 139 4.37 -2.70 7.11
N ASP A 140 3.13 -2.79 6.69
CA ASP A 140 2.25 -1.69 6.26
C ASP A 140 2.13 -0.62 7.33
N TYR A 141 1.92 -1.04 8.58
CA TYR A 141 1.83 -0.13 9.71
C TYR A 141 3.07 0.75 9.85
N GLU A 142 4.25 0.14 9.86
CA GLU A 142 5.52 0.85 10.06
C GLU A 142 5.78 1.84 8.93
N VAL A 143 5.48 1.46 7.69
CA VAL A 143 5.63 2.30 6.50
C VAL A 143 4.61 3.44 6.53
N MET A 144 3.33 3.14 6.77
CA MET A 144 2.29 4.17 6.87
C MET A 144 2.55 5.17 8.00
N MET A 145 3.05 4.72 9.15
CA MET A 145 3.39 5.62 10.27
C MET A 145 4.59 6.51 9.97
N SER A 146 5.52 6.09 9.12
CA SER A 146 6.68 6.91 8.72
C SER A 146 6.41 7.85 7.55
N LEU A 147 5.40 7.57 6.73
CA LEU A 147 5.05 8.36 5.55
C LEU A 147 4.77 9.82 5.93
N ASN A 148 5.51 10.75 5.31
CA ASN A 148 5.37 12.19 5.58
C ASN A 148 4.22 12.81 4.76
N LEU A 149 3.00 12.69 5.27
CA LEU A 149 1.80 13.25 4.64
C LEU A 149 1.74 14.79 4.64
N LYS A 150 2.65 15.47 5.33
CA LYS A 150 2.80 16.92 5.25
C LYS A 150 3.59 17.32 4.00
N LYS A 151 4.64 16.54 3.67
CA LYS A 151 5.50 16.81 2.52
C LYS A 151 4.89 16.32 1.21
N TYR A 152 4.29 15.12 1.23
CA TYR A 152 3.78 14.49 0.02
C TYR A 152 2.27 14.62 -0.07
N GLU A 153 1.80 15.22 -1.15
CA GLU A 153 0.38 15.31 -1.46
C GLU A 153 -0.10 13.99 -2.05
N ILE A 154 -0.91 13.27 -1.30
CA ILE A 154 -1.53 12.01 -1.73
C ILE A 154 -3.05 12.20 -1.67
N LYS A 155 -3.75 12.03 -2.80
CA LYS A 155 -5.20 12.26 -2.85
C LYS A 155 -6.01 11.09 -2.32
N ASN A 156 -5.59 9.86 -2.66
CA ASN A 156 -6.27 8.65 -2.24
C ASN A 156 -5.24 7.66 -1.68
N VAL A 157 -5.55 7.06 -0.54
CA VAL A 157 -4.73 6.03 0.14
C VAL A 157 -5.56 4.77 0.24
N SER A 158 -5.13 3.68 -0.39
CA SER A 158 -5.61 2.32 -0.22
C SER A 158 -4.61 1.54 0.63
N LEU A 159 -5.08 0.86 1.66
CA LEU A 159 -4.22 0.19 2.63
C LEU A 159 -4.85 -1.12 3.06
N GLU A 160 -4.10 -2.22 2.92
CA GLU A 160 -4.49 -3.49 3.51
C GLU A 160 -4.53 -3.38 5.04
N TYR A 161 -5.64 -3.84 5.63
CA TYR A 161 -5.85 -3.76 7.08
C TYR A 161 -5.94 -5.11 7.79
N LEU A 162 -5.97 -6.20 7.03
CA LEU A 162 -6.22 -7.54 7.57
C LEU A 162 -5.22 -7.92 8.67
N HIS A 163 -3.94 -7.73 8.39
CA HIS A 163 -2.85 -8.09 9.29
C HIS A 163 -2.56 -7.07 10.40
N LEU A 164 -3.31 -5.96 10.44
CA LEU A 164 -3.10 -4.90 11.42
C LEU A 164 -3.78 -5.23 12.75
N LYS A 165 -3.04 -5.08 13.85
CA LYS A 165 -3.61 -5.14 15.20
C LYS A 165 -4.56 -3.96 15.46
N LYS A 166 -5.55 -4.13 16.35
CA LYS A 166 -6.52 -3.08 16.71
C LYS A 166 -5.86 -1.73 17.05
N ALA A 167 -4.79 -1.74 17.85
CA ALA A 167 -4.05 -0.53 18.20
C ALA A 167 -3.36 0.13 16.98
N GLN A 168 -2.85 -0.67 16.04
CA GLN A 168 -2.22 -0.19 14.81
C GLN A 168 -3.27 0.44 13.88
N LYS A 169 -4.42 -0.22 13.70
CA LYS A 169 -5.57 0.31 12.96
C LYS A 169 -5.95 1.69 13.48
N LYS A 170 -6.14 1.81 14.80
CA LYS A 170 -6.48 3.08 15.46
C LYS A 170 -5.46 4.18 15.13
N ARG A 171 -4.16 3.91 15.28
CA ARG A 171 -3.10 4.91 15.05
C ARG A 171 -3.00 5.35 13.59
N ILE A 172 -3.20 4.44 12.61
CA ILE A 172 -3.23 4.80 11.19
C ILE A 172 -4.41 5.71 10.89
N ILE A 173 -5.61 5.37 11.39
CA ILE A 173 -6.82 6.18 11.22
C ILE A 173 -6.62 7.58 11.80
N GLU A 174 -6.12 7.68 13.04
CA GLU A 174 -5.81 8.95 13.69
C GLU A 174 -4.83 9.79 12.88
N LYS A 175 -3.76 9.16 12.37
CA LYS A 175 -2.80 9.83 11.50
C LYS A 175 -3.46 10.36 10.23
N LEU A 176 -4.19 9.53 9.51
CA LEU A 176 -4.85 9.92 8.26
C LEU A 176 -5.86 11.05 8.48
N ILE A 177 -6.69 10.96 9.52
CA ILE A 177 -7.64 12.02 9.87
C ILE A 177 -6.92 13.32 10.23
N LYS A 178 -5.84 13.27 11.02
CA LYS A 178 -5.02 14.44 11.37
C LYS A 178 -4.51 15.18 10.12
N PHE A 179 -4.23 14.46 9.04
CA PHE A 179 -3.77 15.03 7.77
C PHE A 179 -4.90 15.31 6.75
N GLY A 180 -6.16 15.33 7.20
CA GLY A 180 -7.32 15.75 6.40
C GLY A 180 -7.92 14.66 5.53
N TYR A 181 -7.62 13.39 5.80
CA TYR A 181 -8.26 12.28 5.11
C TYR A 181 -9.55 11.86 5.79
N SER A 182 -10.50 11.38 4.99
CA SER A 182 -11.74 10.76 5.46
C SER A 182 -11.81 9.33 4.94
N TYR A 183 -12.32 8.43 5.76
CA TYR A 183 -12.64 7.08 5.33
C TYR A 183 -13.74 7.11 4.27
N TYR A 184 -13.54 6.41 3.17
CA TYR A 184 -14.45 6.40 2.02
C TYR A 184 -15.09 5.04 1.75
N GLY A 185 -14.62 3.99 2.40
CA GLY A 185 -15.07 2.61 2.23
C GLY A 185 -13.92 1.65 2.02
N PHE A 186 -14.18 0.59 1.29
CA PHE A 186 -13.16 -0.38 0.91
C PHE A 186 -12.36 0.12 -0.31
N GLY A 187 -11.12 -0.36 -0.42
CA GLY A 187 -10.22 -0.07 -1.51
C GLY A 187 -10.54 -0.85 -2.78
N LEU A 188 -9.50 -1.23 -3.51
CA LEU A 188 -9.66 -1.88 -4.81
C LEU A 188 -9.74 -3.41 -4.72
N ASP A 189 -9.27 -3.99 -3.63
CA ASP A 189 -9.26 -5.44 -3.46
C ASP A 189 -10.69 -6.01 -3.44
N HIS A 190 -10.90 -7.03 -4.25
CA HIS A 190 -12.22 -7.68 -4.41
C HIS A 190 -12.71 -8.37 -3.13
N ASN A 191 -11.80 -8.75 -2.22
CA ASN A 191 -12.13 -9.36 -0.94
C ASN A 191 -12.43 -8.34 0.16
N LYS A 192 -12.39 -7.03 -0.16
CA LYS A 192 -12.64 -5.92 0.79
C LYS A 192 -11.69 -5.92 1.98
N ILE A 193 -10.45 -6.31 1.77
CA ILE A 193 -9.39 -6.29 2.79
C ILE A 193 -8.62 -4.99 2.85
N ASP A 194 -8.88 -4.08 1.93
CA ASP A 194 -8.30 -2.74 1.87
C ASP A 194 -9.24 -1.68 2.40
N TRP A 195 -8.72 -0.72 3.13
CA TRP A 195 -9.39 0.53 3.43
C TRP A 195 -9.05 1.61 2.40
N LEU A 196 -10.05 2.38 1.99
CA LEU A 196 -9.87 3.57 1.17
C LEU A 196 -10.07 4.83 2.00
N PHE A 197 -9.06 5.69 1.99
CA PHE A 197 -9.11 7.04 2.53
C PHE A 197 -8.90 8.06 1.40
N LYS A 198 -9.68 9.14 1.41
CA LYS A 198 -9.56 10.24 0.45
C LYS A 198 -9.25 11.54 1.17
N LYS A 199 -8.30 12.29 0.64
CA LYS A 199 -8.00 13.63 1.13
C LYS A 199 -9.11 14.58 0.70
N LYS A 200 -9.73 15.26 1.64
CA LYS A 200 -10.74 16.29 1.31
C LYS A 200 -10.00 17.50 0.73
N ILE A 201 -10.20 17.76 -0.54
CA ILE A 201 -9.81 19.01 -1.19
C ILE A 201 -10.95 20.00 -0.90
N SER A 202 -10.84 20.77 0.18
CA SER A 202 -11.83 21.80 0.48
C SER A 202 -11.19 23.17 0.38
N ARG A 203 -11.74 24.04 -0.45
CA ARG A 203 -11.46 25.48 -0.44
C ARG A 203 -11.88 26.16 0.88
N TRP A 204 -12.60 25.46 1.75
CA TRP A 204 -13.12 25.91 3.06
C TRP A 204 -12.28 25.46 4.25
N ASN A 205 -10.99 25.09 4.03
CA ASN A 205 -10.15 24.48 5.05
C ASN A 205 -9.96 25.30 6.34
N ASN A 206 -10.08 26.61 6.31
CA ASN A 206 -9.81 27.43 7.49
C ASN A 206 -10.98 27.51 8.51
N LEU A 207 -12.23 27.36 8.05
CA LEU A 207 -13.40 27.36 8.95
C LEU A 207 -13.66 25.97 9.55
N ILE A 208 -13.50 24.93 8.73
CA ILE A 208 -13.73 23.54 9.14
C ILE A 208 -12.64 23.07 10.10
N ILE A 209 -11.39 23.54 9.97
CA ILE A 209 -10.30 23.20 10.91
C ILE A 209 -10.65 23.67 12.34
N LYS A 210 -11.33 24.80 12.50
CA LYS A 210 -11.79 25.30 13.82
C LYS A 210 -12.96 24.48 14.40
N MET A 211 -13.78 23.86 13.54
CA MET A 211 -14.86 22.95 13.95
C MET A 211 -14.44 21.48 14.03
N PHE A 212 -13.21 21.16 13.62
CA PHE A 212 -12.65 19.81 13.53
C PHE A 212 -12.72 18.99 14.83
N PRO A 213 -12.52 19.56 16.04
CA PRO A 213 -12.63 18.78 17.28
C PRO A 213 -14.01 18.16 17.48
N TYR A 214 -15.08 18.82 17.05
CA TYR A 214 -16.46 18.34 17.19
C TYR A 214 -16.86 17.34 16.11
N ILE A 215 -16.59 17.64 14.84
CA ILE A 215 -16.88 16.77 13.69
C ILE A 215 -16.00 15.52 13.76
N HIS A 216 -14.74 15.67 14.16
CA HIS A 216 -13.78 14.59 14.38
C HIS A 216 -14.28 13.59 15.42
N ARG A 217 -14.88 14.07 16.53
CA ARG A 217 -15.38 13.21 17.61
C ARG A 217 -16.57 12.36 17.16
N ILE A 218 -17.46 12.91 16.34
CA ILE A 218 -18.64 12.19 15.81
C ILE A 218 -18.20 11.20 14.71
N HIS A 219 -17.36 11.64 13.78
CA HIS A 219 -16.89 10.80 12.68
C HIS A 219 -15.97 9.68 13.17
N TYR A 220 -15.13 9.97 14.14
CA TYR A 220 -14.25 9.00 14.79
C TYR A 220 -15.01 7.94 15.61
N LYS A 221 -16.06 8.34 16.34
CA LYS A 221 -16.94 7.37 17.02
C LYS A 221 -17.66 6.44 16.04
N ARG A 222 -18.10 6.98 14.90
CA ARG A 222 -18.77 6.20 13.84
C ARG A 222 -17.80 5.27 13.11
N LEU A 223 -16.60 5.74 12.81
CA LEU A 223 -15.51 4.96 12.24
C LEU A 223 -15.04 3.83 13.18
N ASN A 224 -14.84 4.13 14.46
CA ASN A 224 -14.47 3.10 15.45
C ASN A 224 -15.52 2.00 15.55
N LYS A 225 -16.81 2.34 15.43
CA LYS A 225 -17.90 1.36 15.48
C LYS A 225 -17.93 0.46 14.24
N ILE A 226 -17.44 0.95 13.09
CA ILE A 226 -17.43 0.22 11.80
C ILE A 226 -16.12 -0.53 11.61
N LEU A 227 -14.97 0.08 11.96
CA LEU A 227 -13.65 -0.42 11.60
C LEU A 227 -12.97 -1.25 12.70
N LEU A 228 -13.47 -1.23 13.92
CA LEU A 228 -12.90 -1.97 15.05
C LEU A 228 -13.73 -3.17 15.46
N LYS A 229 -14.86 -3.43 14.80
CA LYS A 229 -15.54 -4.71 14.83
C LYS A 229 -14.74 -5.71 13.99
#